data_f33b69e6632073466c898d9936da2c92
#
_entry.id   f33b69e6632073466c898d9936da2c92
#
_cell.length_a   1.000
_cell.length_b   1.000
_cell.length_c   1.000
_cell.angle_alpha   90.00
_cell.angle_beta   90.00
_cell.angle_gamma   90.00
#
_symmetry.space_group_name_H-M   'P 1'
#
loop_
_entity.id
_entity.type
_entity.pdbx_description
1 polymer ?
#
loop_
_entity_poly.entity_id
_entity_poly.type
_entity_poly.pdbx_seq_one_letter_code
_entity_poly.pdbx_strand_id
1 'polypeptide(L)'
;LSTVPNDDSLFAVLRSGEAPFAMMSKGEFLAKPEPMRQSTRIVSEMAIVSGFWIMTNPKMPVAQRQRIKELLFAFPDSEEGKVFFASPGRSGLSAVTDAEMKELDPYLDATRKALAP
;
A
#
# COMPACT_ATOMS: atom_id res chain seq x y z
N LEU A 1 -14.69 -11.64 -10.08
CA LEU A 1 -13.73 -11.18 -9.08
C LEU A 1 -14.33 -11.42 -7.70
N SER A 2 -13.62 -12.13 -6.84
CA SER A 2 -14.02 -12.37 -5.45
C SER A 2 -12.95 -11.80 -4.51
N THR A 3 -13.35 -11.46 -3.31
CA THR A 3 -12.47 -10.98 -2.26
C THR A 3 -12.32 -12.04 -1.17
N VAL A 4 -11.17 -12.05 -0.53
CA VAL A 4 -10.88 -12.90 0.63
C VAL A 4 -10.62 -12.04 1.86
N PRO A 5 -10.84 -12.55 3.08
CA PRO A 5 -10.76 -11.72 4.28
C PRO A 5 -9.34 -11.25 4.65
N ASN A 6 -8.32 -11.94 4.19
CA ASN A 6 -6.91 -11.61 4.47
C ASN A 6 -5.97 -12.29 3.47
N ASP A 7 -4.69 -11.90 3.51
CA ASP A 7 -3.65 -12.41 2.61
C ASP A 7 -3.40 -13.92 2.75
N ASP A 8 -3.48 -14.48 3.94
CA ASP A 8 -3.24 -15.92 4.14
C ASP A 8 -4.34 -16.74 3.48
N SER A 9 -5.58 -16.25 3.51
CA SER A 9 -6.70 -16.83 2.75
C SER A 9 -6.45 -16.75 1.24
N LEU A 10 -5.82 -15.66 0.77
CA LEU A 10 -5.47 -15.49 -0.64
C LEU A 10 -4.48 -16.57 -1.10
N PHE A 11 -3.44 -16.84 -0.33
CA PHE A 11 -2.50 -17.93 -0.63
C PHE A 11 -3.16 -19.31 -0.50
N ALA A 12 -4.12 -19.47 0.41
CA ALA A 12 -4.86 -20.72 0.55
C ALA A 12 -5.67 -21.05 -0.71
N VAL A 13 -6.45 -20.08 -1.25
CA VAL A 13 -7.25 -20.31 -2.47
C VAL A 13 -6.40 -20.49 -3.74
N LEU A 14 -5.20 -19.91 -3.79
CA LEU A 14 -4.26 -20.18 -4.87
C LEU A 14 -3.74 -21.62 -4.80
N ARG A 15 -3.36 -22.10 -3.62
CA ARG A 15 -2.82 -23.46 -3.42
C ARG A 15 -3.87 -24.54 -3.60
N SER A 16 -5.12 -24.26 -3.22
CA SER A 16 -6.25 -25.20 -3.44
C SER A 16 -6.67 -25.30 -4.90
N GLY A 17 -6.24 -24.35 -5.73
CA GLY A 17 -6.67 -24.25 -7.12
C GLY A 17 -8.06 -23.62 -7.31
N GLU A 18 -8.68 -23.12 -6.25
CA GLU A 18 -9.97 -22.39 -6.33
C GLU A 18 -9.83 -21.10 -7.17
N ALA A 19 -8.66 -20.48 -7.15
CA ALA A 19 -8.36 -19.32 -7.99
C ALA A 19 -7.07 -19.55 -8.78
N PRO A 20 -7.06 -19.30 -10.10
CA PRO A 20 -5.86 -19.46 -10.93
C PRO A 20 -4.85 -18.31 -10.74
N PHE A 21 -5.29 -17.16 -10.25
CA PHE A 21 -4.46 -16.00 -9.92
C PHE A 21 -5.11 -15.15 -8.84
N ALA A 22 -4.29 -14.32 -8.19
CA ALA A 22 -4.73 -13.38 -7.18
C ALA A 22 -3.99 -12.04 -7.32
N MET A 23 -4.56 -10.99 -6.75
CA MET A 23 -3.96 -9.65 -6.71
C MET A 23 -3.71 -9.25 -5.27
N MET A 24 -2.53 -8.73 -5.00
CA MET A 24 -2.16 -8.14 -3.72
C MET A 24 -1.12 -7.05 -3.92
N SER A 25 -0.83 -6.27 -2.90
CA SER A 25 0.25 -5.30 -2.98
C SER A 25 1.61 -6.00 -3.00
N LYS A 26 2.59 -5.45 -3.72
CA LYS A 26 3.95 -5.99 -3.76
C LYS A 26 4.60 -5.97 -2.37
N GLY A 27 4.33 -4.91 -1.57
CA GLY A 27 4.85 -4.81 -0.21
C GLY A 27 4.34 -5.92 0.70
N GLU A 28 3.05 -6.23 0.66
CA GLU A 28 2.45 -7.34 1.40
C GLU A 28 2.99 -8.69 0.94
N PHE A 29 3.16 -8.90 -0.36
CA PHE A 29 3.80 -10.10 -0.90
C PHE A 29 5.23 -10.28 -0.37
N LEU A 30 6.05 -9.22 -0.41
CA LEU A 30 7.43 -9.27 0.06
C LEU A 30 7.54 -9.46 1.58
N ALA A 31 6.54 -9.04 2.34
CA ALA A 31 6.48 -9.25 3.79
C ALA A 31 6.10 -10.69 4.18
N LYS A 32 5.62 -11.52 3.23
CA LYS A 32 5.27 -12.92 3.53
C LYS A 32 6.52 -13.79 3.69
N PRO A 33 6.44 -14.86 4.52
CA PRO A 33 7.51 -15.83 4.66
C PRO A 33 7.95 -16.39 3.31
N GLU A 34 9.25 -16.65 3.18
CA GLU A 34 9.83 -17.12 1.93
C GLU A 34 9.15 -18.38 1.37
N PRO A 35 8.80 -19.42 2.15
CA PRO A 35 8.09 -20.60 1.63
C PRO A 35 6.74 -20.28 0.99
N MET A 36 6.03 -19.26 1.50
CA MET A 36 4.78 -18.81 0.89
C MET A 36 5.03 -18.13 -0.45
N ARG A 37 6.04 -17.25 -0.52
CA ARG A 37 6.41 -16.56 -1.76
C ARG A 37 6.89 -17.53 -2.83
N GLN A 38 7.66 -18.54 -2.46
CA GLN A 38 8.17 -19.56 -3.39
C GLN A 38 7.08 -20.50 -3.92
N SER A 39 5.93 -20.63 -3.22
CA SER A 39 4.79 -21.42 -3.69
C SER A 39 3.99 -20.74 -4.82
N THR A 40 4.33 -19.51 -5.16
CA THR A 40 3.65 -18.70 -6.17
C THR A 40 4.67 -17.99 -7.06
N ARG A 41 4.21 -17.40 -8.16
CA ARG A 41 5.03 -16.53 -9.01
C ARG A 41 4.30 -15.25 -9.35
N ILE A 42 5.04 -14.16 -9.44
CA ILE A 42 4.51 -12.90 -9.97
C ILE A 42 4.38 -13.07 -11.49
N VAL A 43 3.17 -12.94 -12.00
CA VAL A 43 2.88 -13.05 -13.45
C VAL A 43 2.81 -11.67 -14.12
N SER A 44 2.47 -10.63 -13.35
CA SER A 44 2.46 -9.24 -13.82
C SER A 44 2.56 -8.29 -12.64
N GLU A 45 3.28 -7.20 -12.82
CA GLU A 45 3.23 -6.06 -11.91
C GLU A 45 2.43 -4.95 -12.60
N MET A 46 1.34 -4.54 -11.95
CA MET A 46 0.61 -3.35 -12.37
C MET A 46 1.16 -2.19 -11.55
N ALA A 47 1.72 -1.22 -12.20
CA ALA A 47 2.31 -0.08 -11.58
C ALA A 47 1.31 0.62 -10.66
N ILE A 48 1.56 1.37 -9.60
CA ILE A 48 2.23 2.38 -9.94
C ILE A 48 2.09 3.66 -9.19
N VAL A 49 1.25 3.67 -8.20
CA VAL A 49 1.16 4.79 -7.28
C VAL A 49 1.80 4.37 -5.97
N SER A 50 2.36 5.31 -5.22
CA SER A 50 2.84 5.10 -3.85
C SER A 50 1.85 4.28 -3.03
N GLY A 51 2.33 3.31 -2.27
CA GLY A 51 1.50 2.32 -1.62
C GLY A 51 0.52 2.89 -0.61
N PHE A 52 0.99 3.55 0.45
CA PHE A 52 0.13 4.11 1.50
C PHE A 52 0.24 5.62 1.56
N TRP A 53 -0.89 6.28 1.63
CA TRP A 53 -0.98 7.72 1.72
C TRP A 53 -1.46 8.13 3.10
N ILE A 54 -0.72 9.03 3.74
CA ILE A 54 -1.13 9.65 4.99
C ILE A 54 -1.80 10.97 4.65
N MET A 55 -3.09 11.04 4.94
CA MET A 55 -3.91 12.22 4.67
C MET A 55 -4.38 12.85 5.97
N THR A 56 -4.40 14.17 6.02
CA THR A 56 -4.97 14.92 7.14
C THR A 56 -6.32 15.52 6.76
N ASN A 57 -7.19 15.72 7.73
CA ASN A 57 -8.45 16.42 7.51
C ASN A 57 -8.18 17.84 6.98
N PRO A 58 -8.80 18.28 5.88
CA PRO A 58 -8.59 19.61 5.32
C PRO A 58 -8.98 20.76 6.28
N LYS A 59 -9.87 20.51 7.25
CA LYS A 59 -10.26 21.47 8.29
C LYS A 59 -9.25 21.56 9.44
N MET A 60 -8.23 20.69 9.49
CA MET A 60 -7.19 20.76 10.51
C MET A 60 -6.39 22.06 10.38
N PRO A 61 -6.08 22.75 11.48
CA PRO A 61 -5.24 23.96 11.46
C PRO A 61 -3.90 23.72 10.77
N VAL A 62 -3.46 24.67 9.97
CA VAL A 62 -2.21 24.57 9.18
C VAL A 62 -1.02 24.22 10.05
N ALA A 63 -0.89 24.86 11.23
CA ALA A 63 0.21 24.61 12.15
C ALA A 63 0.23 23.14 12.65
N GLN A 64 -0.93 22.54 12.91
CA GLN A 64 -1.01 21.13 13.30
C GLN A 64 -0.63 20.20 12.14
N ARG A 65 -1.08 20.48 10.92
CA ARG A 65 -0.71 19.71 9.72
C ARG A 65 0.80 19.75 9.50
N GLN A 66 1.38 20.94 9.63
CA GLN A 66 2.82 21.13 9.49
C GLN A 66 3.59 20.33 10.56
N ARG A 67 3.14 20.40 11.82
CA ARG A 67 3.75 19.66 12.92
C ARG A 67 3.69 18.13 12.72
N ILE A 68 2.54 17.63 12.26
CA ILE A 68 2.39 16.19 11.92
C ILE A 68 3.36 15.81 10.81
N LYS A 69 3.46 16.62 9.75
CA LYS A 69 4.39 16.40 8.65
C LYS A 69 5.83 16.31 9.14
N GLU A 70 6.27 17.26 9.97
CA GLU A 70 7.63 17.25 10.55
C GLU A 70 7.91 16.00 11.36
N LEU A 71 6.97 15.58 12.22
CA LEU A 71 7.11 14.36 13.02
C LEU A 71 7.18 13.10 12.15
N LEU A 72 6.35 13.02 11.11
CA LEU A 72 6.38 11.89 10.18
C LEU A 72 7.71 11.81 9.43
N PHE A 73 8.23 12.94 8.95
CA PHE A 73 9.53 12.94 8.25
C PHE A 73 10.73 12.71 9.17
N ALA A 74 10.61 13.01 10.45
CA ALA A 74 11.64 12.69 11.44
C ALA A 74 11.55 11.23 11.93
N PHE A 75 10.41 10.56 11.76
CA PHE A 75 10.19 9.21 12.26
C PHE A 75 11.20 8.17 11.75
N PRO A 76 11.61 8.15 10.46
CA PRO A 76 12.60 7.19 9.96
C PRO A 76 13.95 7.24 10.69
N ASP A 77 14.30 8.38 11.29
CA ASP A 77 15.56 8.57 12.02
C ASP A 77 15.49 8.10 13.47
N SER A 78 14.29 7.86 14.00
CA SER A 78 14.09 7.31 15.35
C SER A 78 14.46 5.82 15.40
N GLU A 79 14.71 5.28 16.60
CA GLU A 79 14.98 3.85 16.74
C GLU A 79 13.78 2.98 16.31
N GLU A 80 12.57 3.39 16.69
CA GLU A 80 11.33 2.73 16.25
C GLU A 80 11.13 2.81 14.75
N GLY A 81 11.44 3.97 14.14
CA GLY A 81 11.35 4.19 12.71
C GLY A 81 12.32 3.31 11.93
N LYS A 82 13.56 3.20 12.37
CA LYS A 82 14.56 2.29 11.79
C LYS A 82 14.08 0.83 11.81
N VAL A 83 13.56 0.38 12.95
CA VAL A 83 12.98 -0.97 13.06
C VAL A 83 11.78 -1.15 12.12
N PHE A 84 10.89 -0.16 12.08
CA PHE A 84 9.71 -0.20 11.22
C PHE A 84 10.07 -0.29 9.73
N PHE A 85 11.02 0.52 9.27
CA PHE A 85 11.45 0.56 7.86
C PHE A 85 12.44 -0.55 7.46
N ALA A 86 13.02 -1.26 8.42
CA ALA A 86 13.81 -2.46 8.13
C ALA A 86 12.95 -3.64 7.63
N SER A 87 11.64 -3.57 7.80
CA SER A 87 10.72 -4.61 7.33
C SER A 87 10.59 -4.60 5.81
N PRO A 88 10.54 -5.78 5.15
CA PRO A 88 10.37 -5.87 3.71
C PRO A 88 9.13 -5.10 3.20
N GLY A 89 9.28 -4.45 2.05
CA GLY A 89 8.19 -3.68 1.44
C GLY A 89 7.98 -2.27 2.01
N ARG A 90 8.85 -1.80 2.90
CA ARG A 90 8.81 -0.45 3.47
C ARG A 90 10.11 0.28 3.13
N SER A 91 10.01 1.42 2.47
CA SER A 91 11.19 2.15 1.97
C SER A 91 11.34 3.58 2.52
N GLY A 92 10.48 3.99 3.44
CA GLY A 92 10.49 5.32 4.03
C GLY A 92 9.23 6.13 3.73
N LEU A 93 9.32 7.43 3.96
CA LEU A 93 8.25 8.41 3.74
C LEU A 93 8.73 9.48 2.78
N SER A 94 7.93 9.84 1.81
CA SER A 94 8.17 10.93 0.88
C SER A 94 7.00 11.90 0.85
N ALA A 95 7.29 13.15 0.47
CA ALA A 95 6.22 14.10 0.21
C ALA A 95 5.54 13.72 -1.11
N VAL A 96 4.21 13.74 -1.08
CA VAL A 96 3.41 13.55 -2.29
C VAL A 96 3.51 14.80 -3.14
N THR A 97 3.74 14.63 -4.42
CA THR A 97 3.83 15.71 -5.41
C THR A 97 2.52 15.86 -6.20
N ASP A 98 2.30 17.04 -6.78
CA ASP A 98 1.16 17.28 -7.67
C ASP A 98 1.20 16.35 -8.92
N ALA A 99 2.38 15.96 -9.35
CA ALA A 99 2.53 15.03 -10.47
C ALA A 99 1.99 13.64 -10.10
N GLU A 100 2.39 13.11 -8.93
CA GLU A 100 1.87 11.83 -8.43
C GLU A 100 0.35 11.87 -8.20
N MET A 101 -0.18 13.02 -7.74
CA MET A 101 -1.64 13.20 -7.62
C MET A 101 -2.34 13.12 -8.96
N LYS A 102 -1.77 13.72 -10.01
CA LYS A 102 -2.34 13.68 -11.36
C LYS A 102 -2.34 12.28 -11.99
N GLU A 103 -1.41 11.41 -11.61
CA GLU A 103 -1.40 10.02 -12.06
C GLU A 103 -2.67 9.25 -11.63
N LEU A 104 -3.38 9.74 -10.62
CA LEU A 104 -4.64 9.17 -10.16
C LEU A 104 -5.87 9.64 -10.97
N ASP A 105 -5.76 10.73 -11.72
CA ASP A 105 -6.89 11.32 -12.45
C ASP A 105 -7.62 10.31 -13.36
N PRO A 106 -6.95 9.41 -14.11
CA PRO A 106 -7.63 8.43 -14.94
C PRO A 106 -8.53 7.45 -14.15
N TYR A 107 -8.29 7.29 -12.87
CA TYR A 107 -9.03 6.34 -12.02
C TYR A 107 -10.18 6.98 -11.24
N LEU A 108 -10.29 8.32 -11.23
CA LEU A 108 -11.27 9.06 -10.43
C LEU A 108 -12.70 8.66 -10.73
N ASP A 109 -13.07 8.60 -12.00
CA ASP A 109 -14.45 8.31 -12.39
C ASP A 109 -14.84 6.86 -12.10
N ALA A 110 -13.92 5.91 -12.34
CA ALA A 110 -14.13 4.51 -11.99
C ALA A 110 -14.28 4.34 -10.47
N THR A 111 -13.45 5.03 -9.69
CA THR A 111 -13.51 5.02 -8.23
C THR A 111 -14.82 5.62 -7.71
N ARG A 112 -15.22 6.78 -8.22
CA ARG A 112 -16.50 7.41 -7.85
C ARG A 112 -17.69 6.50 -8.16
N LYS A 113 -17.69 5.84 -9.31
CA LYS A 113 -18.72 4.89 -9.69
C LYS A 113 -18.77 3.66 -8.79
N ALA A 114 -17.60 3.16 -8.38
CA ALA A 114 -17.50 2.01 -7.47
C ALA A 114 -17.91 2.33 -6.03
N LEU A 115 -17.77 3.59 -5.60
CA LEU A 115 -18.13 4.06 -4.26
C LEU A 115 -19.53 4.69 -4.20
N ALA A 116 -20.21 4.83 -5.31
CA ALA A 116 -21.59 5.30 -5.33
C ALA A 116 -22.50 4.28 -4.61
N PRO A 117 -23.42 4.75 -3.73
CA PRO A 117 -24.32 3.88 -2.97
C PRO A 117 -25.31 3.15 -3.88
#